data_0e56f219da170860ddd9e95040387a6f
#
_entry.id   0e56f219da170860ddd9e95040387a6f
#
_cell.length_a   1.000
_cell.length_b   1.000
_cell.length_c   1.000
_cell.angle_alpha   90.00
_cell.angle_beta   90.00
_cell.angle_gamma   90.00
#
_symmetry.space_group_name_H-M   'P 1'
#
loop_
_entity.id
_entity.type
_entity.pdbx_description
1 polymer ?
#
loop_
_entity_poly.entity_id
_entity_poly.type
_entity_poly.pdbx_seq_one_letter_code
_entity_poly.pdbx_strand_id
1 'polypeptide(L)'
;QRTVFLNDACLAALEQYLPKRLEPNEQDADALFVSKKRNRINVQTVKWLVKKYIGQAGLDPKKYSAHKLRHTAATLMYQNGVDIRTLQSILGHSSVDTTMIYTHIENENMREAAARNPLAEIRPNGERVPVKQPKNSDK
;
A
#
# COMPACT_ATOMS: atom_id res chain seq x y z
N GLN A 1 -4.35 -2.49 20.28
CA GLN A 1 -4.25 -1.04 19.99
C GLN A 1 -2.96 -0.80 19.20
N ARG A 2 -3.00 -0.02 18.11
CA ARG A 2 -1.84 0.32 17.29
C ARG A 2 -1.87 1.78 16.89
N THR A 3 -0.70 2.38 16.76
CA THR A 3 -0.53 3.72 16.17
C THR A 3 -0.57 3.63 14.66
N VAL A 4 -1.24 4.56 14.00
CA VAL A 4 -1.29 4.70 12.55
C VAL A 4 -0.78 6.09 12.21
N PHE A 5 0.21 6.16 11.33
CA PHE A 5 0.73 7.43 10.81
C PHE A 5 -0.11 7.88 9.63
N LEU A 6 -0.49 9.14 9.64
CA LEU A 6 -1.31 9.76 8.59
C LEU A 6 -0.42 10.66 7.74
N ASN A 7 -0.62 10.63 6.42
CA ASN A 7 -0.01 11.57 5.51
C ASN A 7 -0.85 12.87 5.41
N ASP A 8 -0.31 13.90 4.79
CA ASP A 8 -0.95 15.22 4.69
C ASP A 8 -2.32 15.16 4.02
N ALA A 9 -2.49 14.30 3.00
CA ALA A 9 -3.78 14.12 2.34
C ALA A 9 -4.85 13.54 3.27
N CYS A 10 -4.47 12.59 4.14
CA CYS A 10 -5.37 12.04 5.16
C CYS A 10 -5.71 13.08 6.23
N LEU A 11 -4.72 13.88 6.66
CA LEU A 11 -4.93 14.96 7.62
C LEU A 11 -5.89 16.01 7.07
N ALA A 12 -5.67 16.51 5.85
CA ALA A 12 -6.55 17.45 5.19
C ALA A 12 -8.00 16.92 5.04
N ALA A 13 -8.14 15.62 4.72
CA ALA A 13 -9.46 14.99 4.64
C ALA A 13 -10.15 14.92 6.01
N LEU A 14 -9.40 14.64 7.08
CA LEU A 14 -9.93 14.62 8.45
C LEU A 14 -10.33 16.03 8.92
N GLU A 15 -9.54 17.04 8.63
CA GLU A 15 -9.86 18.44 8.94
C GLU A 15 -11.16 18.90 8.28
N GLN A 16 -11.43 18.44 7.07
CA GLN A 16 -12.71 18.71 6.39
C GLN A 16 -13.89 17.88 6.94
N TYR A 17 -13.61 16.69 7.43
CA TYR A 17 -14.63 15.78 7.95
C TYR A 17 -15.08 16.15 9.37
N LEU A 18 -14.15 16.45 10.28
CA LEU A 18 -14.42 16.64 11.70
C LEU A 18 -15.50 17.70 11.99
N PRO A 19 -15.51 18.88 11.35
CA PRO A 19 -16.55 19.88 11.58
C PRO A 19 -17.94 19.46 11.08
N LYS A 20 -18.01 18.52 10.15
CA LYS A 20 -19.24 18.05 9.49
C LYS A 20 -19.77 16.73 10.07
N ARG A 21 -18.97 16.04 10.89
CA ARG A 21 -19.40 14.77 11.48
C ARG A 21 -20.50 15.00 12.50
N LEU A 22 -21.40 14.01 12.60
CA LEU A 22 -22.38 14.00 13.69
C LEU A 22 -21.66 13.73 15.03
N GLU A 23 -22.16 14.34 16.09
CA GLU A 23 -21.73 14.00 17.46
C GLU A 23 -22.00 12.52 17.71
N PRO A 24 -21.03 11.73 18.17
CA PRO A 24 -21.24 10.34 18.54
C PRO A 24 -22.17 10.24 19.76
N ASN A 25 -22.81 9.09 19.95
CA ASN A 25 -23.51 8.81 21.19
C ASN A 25 -22.51 8.57 22.34
N GLU A 26 -23.01 8.54 23.57
CA GLU A 26 -22.17 8.38 24.78
C GLU A 26 -21.35 7.08 24.79
N GLN A 27 -21.89 5.99 24.25
CA GLN A 27 -21.21 4.67 24.19
C GLN A 27 -20.06 4.65 23.20
N ASP A 28 -20.13 5.48 22.17
CA ASP A 28 -19.15 5.58 21.08
C ASP A 28 -18.43 6.93 21.05
N ALA A 29 -18.36 7.63 22.21
CA ALA A 29 -17.80 8.98 22.32
C ALA A 29 -16.36 9.12 21.75
N ASP A 30 -15.57 8.05 21.81
CA ASP A 30 -14.22 7.96 21.26
C ASP A 30 -14.17 7.62 19.74
N ALA A 31 -15.33 7.42 19.09
CA ALA A 31 -15.38 7.04 17.67
C ALA A 31 -14.98 8.20 16.77
N LEU A 32 -13.90 8.04 15.99
CA LEU A 32 -13.51 9.02 14.98
C LEU A 32 -14.53 9.05 13.84
N PHE A 33 -14.94 7.89 13.33
CA PHE A 33 -15.91 7.78 12.25
C PHE A 33 -17.26 7.33 12.76
N VAL A 34 -18.28 8.12 12.47
CA VAL A 34 -19.62 7.99 13.04
C VAL A 34 -20.63 7.72 11.93
N SER A 35 -21.56 6.81 12.18
CA SER A 35 -22.69 6.51 11.30
C SER A 35 -23.79 7.58 11.43
N LYS A 36 -24.80 7.56 10.51
CA LYS A 36 -25.99 8.43 10.62
C LYS A 36 -26.79 8.20 11.92
N LYS A 37 -26.61 7.05 12.58
CA LYS A 37 -27.22 6.73 13.88
C LYS A 37 -26.37 7.17 15.08
N ARG A 38 -25.32 7.94 14.85
CA ARG A 38 -24.37 8.43 15.86
C ARG A 38 -23.54 7.35 16.56
N ASN A 39 -23.53 6.13 16.03
CA ASN A 39 -22.70 5.04 16.54
C ASN A 39 -21.39 4.98 15.75
N ARG A 40 -20.38 4.35 16.32
CA ARG A 40 -19.14 3.99 15.61
C ARG A 40 -19.47 3.30 14.29
N ILE A 41 -18.84 3.73 13.20
CA ILE A 41 -19.13 3.16 11.87
C ILE A 41 -18.80 1.66 11.85
N ASN A 42 -19.71 0.87 11.32
CA ASN A 42 -19.52 -0.57 11.18
C ASN A 42 -18.59 -0.89 10.01
N VAL A 43 -17.76 -1.93 10.17
CA VAL A 43 -16.83 -2.41 9.14
C VAL A 43 -17.54 -2.75 7.82
N GLN A 44 -18.75 -3.29 7.87
CA GLN A 44 -19.54 -3.59 6.66
C GLN A 44 -19.95 -2.32 5.93
N THR A 45 -20.28 -1.25 6.67
CA THR A 45 -20.56 0.06 6.06
C THR A 45 -19.32 0.62 5.36
N VAL A 46 -18.13 0.49 5.96
CA VAL A 46 -16.88 0.91 5.32
C VAL A 46 -16.63 0.10 4.03
N LYS A 47 -16.80 -1.22 4.07
CA LYS A 47 -16.67 -2.09 2.89
C LYS A 47 -17.65 -1.69 1.78
N TRP A 48 -18.89 -1.38 2.15
CA TRP A 48 -19.89 -0.91 1.20
C TRP A 48 -19.52 0.45 0.59
N LEU A 49 -19.07 1.41 1.40
CA LEU A 49 -18.61 2.72 0.93
C LEU A 49 -17.46 2.58 -0.07
N VAL A 50 -16.46 1.76 0.24
CA VAL A 50 -15.33 1.50 -0.66
C VAL A 50 -15.83 0.95 -1.99
N LYS A 51 -16.73 -0.05 -1.99
CA LYS A 51 -17.32 -0.59 -3.22
C LYS A 51 -18.08 0.45 -4.02
N LYS A 52 -18.87 1.31 -3.34
CA LYS A 52 -19.60 2.39 -3.97
C LYS A 52 -18.66 3.34 -4.71
N TYR A 53 -17.60 3.81 -4.05
CA TYR A 53 -16.64 4.74 -4.67
C TYR A 53 -15.80 4.09 -5.78
N ILE A 54 -15.46 2.82 -5.66
CA ILE A 54 -14.83 2.04 -6.73
C ILE A 54 -15.74 2.05 -7.98
N GLY A 55 -17.05 1.79 -7.81
CA GLY A 55 -18.00 1.83 -8.92
C GLY A 55 -18.16 3.23 -9.52
N GLN A 56 -18.18 4.28 -8.69
CA GLN A 56 -18.24 5.67 -9.16
C GLN A 56 -16.97 6.09 -9.94
N ALA A 57 -15.82 5.49 -9.62
CA ALA A 57 -14.58 5.68 -10.36
C ALA A 57 -14.50 4.86 -11.67
N GLY A 58 -15.60 4.19 -12.09
CA GLY A 58 -15.64 3.39 -13.31
C GLY A 58 -14.97 2.02 -13.19
N LEU A 59 -14.56 1.61 -12.00
CA LEU A 59 -13.93 0.31 -11.75
C LEU A 59 -14.96 -0.73 -11.30
N ASP A 60 -14.68 -2.02 -11.62
CA ASP A 60 -15.57 -3.12 -11.24
C ASP A 60 -15.48 -3.44 -9.73
N PRO A 61 -16.55 -3.18 -8.92
CA PRO A 61 -16.54 -3.47 -7.48
C PRO A 61 -16.45 -4.96 -7.13
N LYS A 62 -16.63 -5.88 -8.11
CA LYS A 62 -16.40 -7.31 -7.91
C LYS A 62 -14.93 -7.67 -7.99
N LYS A 63 -14.17 -6.96 -8.84
CA LYS A 63 -12.72 -7.18 -9.01
C LYS A 63 -11.90 -6.45 -7.96
N TYR A 64 -12.35 -5.27 -7.50
CA TYR A 64 -11.63 -4.40 -6.58
C TYR A 64 -12.30 -4.35 -5.21
N SER A 65 -11.50 -4.36 -4.17
CA SER A 65 -11.96 -4.34 -2.78
C SER A 65 -11.02 -3.48 -1.93
N ALA A 66 -11.45 -3.12 -0.71
CA ALA A 66 -10.59 -2.41 0.24
C ALA A 66 -9.25 -3.15 0.47
N HIS A 67 -9.27 -4.47 0.44
CA HIS A 67 -8.06 -5.30 0.61
C HIS A 67 -7.11 -5.16 -0.58
N LYS A 68 -7.64 -5.18 -1.80
CA LYS A 68 -6.85 -4.95 -3.01
C LYS A 68 -6.29 -3.53 -3.08
N LEU A 69 -7.07 -2.51 -2.70
CA LEU A 69 -6.58 -1.12 -2.62
C LEU A 69 -5.42 -0.99 -1.63
N ARG A 70 -5.56 -1.61 -0.45
CA ARG A 70 -4.48 -1.66 0.54
C ARG A 70 -3.23 -2.34 0.00
N HIS A 71 -3.40 -3.44 -0.71
CA HIS A 71 -2.31 -4.16 -1.34
C HIS A 71 -1.62 -3.33 -2.41
N THR A 72 -2.39 -2.67 -3.28
CA THR A 72 -1.85 -1.74 -4.29
C THR A 72 -1.06 -0.60 -3.63
N ALA A 73 -1.60 0.01 -2.57
CA ALA A 73 -0.90 1.06 -1.85
C ALA A 73 0.45 0.57 -1.27
N ALA A 74 0.48 -0.62 -0.70
CA ALA A 74 1.70 -1.23 -0.19
C ALA A 74 2.73 -1.50 -1.30
N THR A 75 2.28 -2.03 -2.44
CA THR A 75 3.14 -2.26 -3.61
C THR A 75 3.73 -0.96 -4.13
N LEU A 76 2.92 0.10 -4.24
CA LEU A 76 3.39 1.42 -4.66
C LEU A 76 4.42 2.01 -3.67
N MET A 77 4.18 1.89 -2.36
CA MET A 77 5.17 2.33 -1.35
C MET A 77 6.49 1.58 -1.50
N TYR A 78 6.44 0.26 -1.70
CA TYR A 78 7.62 -0.57 -1.89
C TYR A 78 8.39 -0.16 -3.16
N GLN A 79 7.71 0.03 -4.28
CA GLN A 79 8.30 0.48 -5.54
C GLN A 79 8.93 1.88 -5.42
N ASN A 80 8.43 2.71 -4.49
CA ASN A 80 9.03 4.01 -4.17
C ASN A 80 10.08 3.95 -3.06
N GLY A 81 10.61 2.76 -2.74
CA GLY A 81 11.78 2.58 -1.89
C GLY A 81 11.49 2.43 -0.40
N VAL A 82 10.23 2.26 0.01
CA VAL A 82 9.93 1.95 1.41
C VAL A 82 10.32 0.50 1.69
N ASP A 83 11.14 0.28 2.69
CA ASP A 83 11.61 -1.06 3.04
C ASP A 83 10.48 -1.97 3.57
N ILE A 84 10.65 -3.28 3.41
CA ILE A 84 9.62 -4.28 3.69
C ILE A 84 9.22 -4.31 5.18
N ARG A 85 10.15 -4.07 6.10
CA ARG A 85 9.87 -4.08 7.55
C ARG A 85 9.01 -2.89 7.95
N THR A 86 9.32 -1.70 7.40
CA THR A 86 8.50 -0.50 7.56
C THR A 86 7.10 -0.72 7.00
N LEU A 87 6.96 -1.34 5.83
CA LEU A 87 5.66 -1.69 5.25
C LEU A 87 4.87 -2.66 6.11
N GLN A 88 5.49 -3.71 6.63
CA GLN A 88 4.85 -4.65 7.56
C GLN A 88 4.34 -3.94 8.82
N SER A 89 5.13 -3.01 9.37
CA SER A 89 4.74 -2.19 10.51
C SER A 89 3.54 -1.28 10.20
N ILE A 90 3.58 -0.56 9.08
CA ILE A 90 2.49 0.33 8.63
C ILE A 90 1.21 -0.47 8.40
N LEU A 91 1.32 -1.63 7.76
CA LEU A 91 0.18 -2.48 7.45
C LEU A 91 -0.33 -3.24 8.68
N GLY A 92 0.49 -3.42 9.72
CA GLY A 92 0.12 -4.16 10.92
C GLY A 92 -0.23 -5.62 10.60
N HIS A 93 0.50 -6.24 9.68
CA HIS A 93 0.33 -7.65 9.36
C HIS A 93 1.04 -8.52 10.40
N SER A 94 0.27 -9.40 11.05
CA SER A 94 0.79 -10.46 11.93
C SER A 94 1.08 -11.77 11.17
N SER A 95 0.82 -11.85 9.86
CA SER A 95 0.94 -13.10 9.10
C SER A 95 1.87 -12.99 7.89
N VAL A 96 2.57 -14.08 7.66
CA VAL A 96 3.62 -14.35 6.67
C VAL A 96 3.11 -14.32 5.21
N ASP A 97 1.80 -14.39 4.98
CA ASP A 97 1.21 -14.49 3.63
C ASP A 97 1.45 -13.27 2.74
N THR A 98 1.71 -12.10 3.34
CA THR A 98 2.06 -10.90 2.59
C THR A 98 3.50 -10.93 2.09
N THR A 99 4.35 -11.76 2.68
CA THR A 99 5.78 -11.88 2.35
C THR A 99 5.98 -12.49 0.96
N MET A 100 5.12 -13.41 0.52
CA MET A 100 5.24 -14.07 -0.79
C MET A 100 5.16 -13.12 -1.98
N ILE A 101 4.36 -12.05 -1.89
CA ILE A 101 4.19 -11.10 -2.99
C ILE A 101 5.42 -10.19 -3.11
N TYR A 102 6.00 -9.83 -1.98
CA TYR A 102 7.22 -9.00 -1.94
C TYR A 102 8.47 -9.81 -2.28
N THR A 103 8.50 -11.11 -2.01
CA THR A 103 9.61 -11.99 -2.39
C THR A 103 9.80 -12.05 -3.91
N HIS A 104 8.73 -11.95 -4.69
CA HIS A 104 8.83 -11.89 -6.16
C HIS A 104 9.48 -10.57 -6.62
N ILE A 105 9.08 -9.44 -6.01
CA ILE A 105 9.63 -8.12 -6.31
C ILE A 105 11.07 -7.99 -5.78
N GLU A 106 11.37 -8.55 -4.61
CA GLU A 106 12.75 -8.64 -4.08
C GLU A 106 13.67 -9.45 -4.99
N ASN A 107 13.18 -10.56 -5.54
CA ASN A 107 13.97 -11.39 -6.46
C ASN A 107 14.28 -10.66 -7.78
N GLU A 108 13.39 -9.83 -8.30
CA GLU A 108 13.66 -8.99 -9.47
C GLU A 108 14.65 -7.89 -9.13
N ASN A 109 14.47 -7.20 -8.02
CA ASN A 109 15.38 -6.14 -7.55
C ASN A 109 16.76 -6.71 -7.19
N MET A 110 16.84 -7.92 -6.61
CA MET A 110 18.12 -8.59 -6.34
C MET A 110 18.83 -9.02 -7.62
N ARG A 111 18.09 -9.47 -8.64
CA ARG A 111 18.66 -9.78 -9.96
C ARG A 111 19.20 -8.53 -10.64
N GLU A 112 18.46 -7.42 -10.61
CA GLU A 112 18.94 -6.13 -11.14
C GLU A 112 20.16 -5.62 -10.36
N ALA A 113 20.14 -5.69 -9.02
CA ALA A 113 21.26 -5.30 -8.18
C ALA A 113 22.51 -6.18 -8.45
N ALA A 114 22.31 -7.48 -8.61
CA ALA A 114 23.39 -8.40 -8.97
C ALA A 114 23.95 -8.10 -10.37
N ALA A 115 23.09 -7.74 -11.32
CA ALA A 115 23.51 -7.33 -12.66
C ALA A 115 24.28 -5.99 -12.68
N ARG A 116 24.01 -5.10 -11.71
CA ARG A 116 24.71 -3.83 -11.52
C ARG A 116 26.00 -3.93 -10.72
N ASN A 117 26.35 -5.14 -10.23
CA ASN A 117 27.61 -5.36 -9.54
C ASN A 117 28.76 -5.21 -10.53
N PRO A 118 29.72 -4.31 -10.30
CA PRO A 118 30.88 -4.12 -11.22
C PRO A 118 31.68 -5.38 -11.47
N LEU A 119 31.62 -6.36 -10.54
CA LEU A 119 32.29 -7.66 -10.68
C LEU A 119 31.52 -8.65 -11.55
N ALA A 120 30.23 -8.40 -11.84
CA ALA A 120 29.44 -9.25 -12.75
C ALA A 120 29.96 -9.21 -14.21
N GLU A 121 30.78 -8.21 -14.53
CA GLU A 121 31.40 -8.04 -15.85
C GLU A 121 32.70 -8.84 -16.03
N ILE A 122 33.18 -9.50 -14.98
CA ILE A 122 34.47 -10.20 -15.00
C ILE A 122 34.25 -11.71 -15.08
N ARG A 123 34.72 -12.34 -16.17
CA ARG A 123 34.77 -13.81 -16.28
C ARG A 123 35.88 -14.39 -15.41
N PRO A 124 35.79 -15.71 -15.05
CA PRO A 124 36.87 -16.38 -14.32
C PRO A 124 38.27 -16.31 -14.98
N ASN A 125 38.32 -16.07 -16.28
CA ASN A 125 39.55 -15.87 -17.06
C ASN A 125 40.05 -14.41 -17.08
N GLY A 126 39.40 -13.49 -16.35
CA GLY A 126 39.75 -12.08 -16.28
C GLY A 126 39.24 -11.20 -17.45
N GLU A 127 38.54 -11.77 -18.43
CA GLU A 127 37.98 -11.00 -19.54
C GLU A 127 36.68 -10.25 -19.12
N ARG A 128 36.51 -9.01 -19.61
CA ARG A 128 35.29 -8.23 -19.41
C ARG A 128 34.21 -8.60 -20.43
N VAL A 129 33.01 -8.82 -19.98
CA VAL A 129 31.82 -9.05 -20.83
C VAL A 129 31.09 -7.72 -21.01
N PRO A 130 30.82 -7.27 -22.25
CA PRO A 130 30.04 -6.06 -22.46
C PRO A 130 28.60 -6.28 -21.95
N VAL A 131 28.17 -5.41 -21.02
CA VAL A 131 26.79 -5.41 -20.50
C VAL A 131 25.86 -4.95 -21.62
N LYS A 132 24.85 -5.76 -21.95
CA LYS A 132 23.70 -5.30 -22.74
C LYS A 132 22.96 -4.25 -21.93
N GLN A 133 23.04 -2.99 -22.35
CA GLN A 133 22.21 -1.93 -21.77
C GLN A 133 20.73 -2.34 -21.87
N PRO A 134 19.92 -2.15 -20.82
CA PRO A 134 18.49 -2.37 -20.91
C PRO A 134 17.96 -1.43 -22.02
N LYS A 135 17.22 -1.99 -22.96
CA LYS A 135 16.51 -1.20 -23.97
C LYS A 135 15.59 -0.26 -23.20
N ASN A 136 15.86 1.05 -23.27
CA ASN A 136 14.88 2.06 -22.92
C ASN A 136 13.62 1.76 -23.74
N SER A 137 12.59 1.29 -23.10
CA SER A 137 11.25 1.25 -23.69
C SER A 137 10.71 2.67 -23.60
N ASP A 138 11.09 3.50 -24.59
CA ASP A 138 10.31 4.67 -24.96
C ASP A 138 8.92 4.18 -25.38
N LYS A 139 7.92 4.42 -24.49
CA LYS A 139 6.58 4.94 -24.85
C LYS A 139 5.73 5.09 -23.62
#